data_d3d75322a0641cb5abd5ced6126ea126
#
_entry.id   d3d75322a0641cb5abd5ced6126ea126
#
_cell.length_a   1.000
_cell.length_b   1.000
_cell.length_c   1.000
_cell.angle_alpha   90.00
_cell.angle_beta   90.00
_cell.angle_gamma   90.00
#
_symmetry.space_group_name_H-M   'P 1'
#
loop_
_entity.id
_entity.type
_entity.pdbx_description
1 polymer ?
#
loop_
_entity_poly.entity_id
_entity_poly.type
_entity_poly.pdbx_seq_one_letter_code
_entity_poly.pdbx_strand_id
1 'polypeptide(L)'
;MNTIITMLCGVAFMCIPLGCHAQADGWKLVWHDEFDTEGAPDKTVWHFEKGFVRNHEDQWYQEDNAYCHGGLLVFEGRAEKRPNPMWRKDSREWRSSRDSIRYTSSSINTRGTFQFLYGRMEVRARIPVTGGAWPAIWLLGTGVEWPSCGEIDIMEYYRIDGVPHILANAAWGNDKRYDAVWNSVRTPFSHFLDKDPLWASKFHVWRMDWDREYIRIFLDGELLNELRMADIRNGSIGNYGNPFDKPQYILLNLAMGGDNGGEIDDASLPIRYEVDYVRVYQKEGL
;
A
#
# COMPACT_ATOMS: atom_id res chain seq x y z
N MET A 1 43.25 41.08 -40.30
CA MET A 1 41.92 40.44 -40.54
C MET A 1 41.98 39.07 -39.96
N ASN A 2 41.56 38.90 -38.69
CA ASN A 2 41.57 37.60 -38.01
C ASN A 2 40.12 37.12 -37.93
N THR A 3 39.87 36.03 -38.60
CA THR A 3 38.54 35.36 -38.63
C THR A 3 38.48 34.37 -37.45
N ILE A 4 37.62 34.62 -36.46
CA ILE A 4 37.38 33.74 -35.35
C ILE A 4 36.27 32.73 -35.81
N ILE A 5 36.63 31.46 -35.88
CA ILE A 5 35.67 30.36 -36.12
C ILE A 5 35.12 29.91 -34.75
N THR A 6 33.84 30.20 -34.50
CA THR A 6 33.13 29.71 -33.32
C THR A 6 32.59 28.27 -33.62
N MET A 7 33.18 27.30 -32.94
CA MET A 7 32.73 25.93 -32.97
C MET A 7 31.53 25.77 -32.01
N LEU A 8 30.33 25.58 -32.53
CA LEU A 8 29.14 25.12 -31.74
C LEU A 8 29.30 23.63 -31.45
N CYS A 9 29.57 23.26 -30.21
CA CYS A 9 29.37 21.89 -29.74
C CYS A 9 27.89 21.65 -29.49
N GLY A 10 27.23 20.95 -30.39
CA GLY A 10 25.90 20.40 -30.20
C GLY A 10 25.97 19.21 -29.24
N VAL A 11 25.44 19.36 -28.02
CA VAL A 11 25.20 18.20 -27.11
C VAL A 11 23.93 17.52 -27.60
N ALA A 12 24.11 16.39 -28.26
CA ALA A 12 23.00 15.49 -28.58
C ALA A 12 22.56 14.78 -27.28
N PHE A 13 21.38 15.13 -26.77
CA PHE A 13 20.68 14.33 -25.78
C PHE A 13 20.28 13.01 -26.42
N MET A 14 21.04 11.95 -26.16
CA MET A 14 20.59 10.59 -26.42
C MET A 14 19.46 10.27 -25.45
N CYS A 15 18.21 10.31 -25.92
CA CYS A 15 17.10 9.61 -25.28
C CYS A 15 17.45 8.10 -25.33
N ILE A 16 17.91 7.57 -24.21
CA ILE A 16 17.98 6.14 -24.00
C ILE A 16 16.53 5.69 -23.87
N PRO A 17 15.98 4.87 -24.79
CA PRO A 17 14.66 4.30 -24.57
C PRO A 17 14.73 3.48 -23.28
N LEU A 18 13.81 3.76 -22.31
CA LEU A 18 13.60 2.87 -21.18
C LEU A 18 13.41 1.47 -21.72
N GLY A 19 14.43 0.66 -21.55
CA GLY A 19 14.44 -0.71 -22.02
C GLY A 19 13.26 -1.44 -21.41
N CYS A 20 12.41 -1.97 -22.26
CA CYS A 20 11.57 -3.11 -21.95
C CYS A 20 12.41 -4.09 -21.14
N HIS A 21 12.27 -4.10 -19.82
CA HIS A 21 12.91 -5.12 -19.01
C HIS A 21 12.30 -6.43 -19.43
N ALA A 22 13.17 -7.23 -20.03
CA ALA A 22 12.88 -8.49 -20.65
C ALA A 22 11.92 -9.31 -19.79
N GLN A 23 10.89 -9.78 -20.41
CA GLN A 23 10.04 -10.90 -20.12
C GLN A 23 10.86 -12.17 -19.81
N ALA A 24 11.66 -12.16 -18.71
CA ALA A 24 12.18 -13.36 -18.12
C ALA A 24 10.98 -14.04 -17.44
N ASP A 25 10.73 -15.30 -17.75
CA ASP A 25 9.72 -16.18 -17.16
C ASP A 25 8.25 -16.05 -17.60
N GLY A 26 7.95 -15.44 -18.75
CA GLY A 26 6.59 -15.41 -19.32
C GLY A 26 5.59 -14.46 -18.65
N TRP A 27 6.04 -13.58 -17.77
CA TRP A 27 5.21 -12.52 -17.19
C TRP A 27 5.01 -11.37 -18.18
N LYS A 28 3.76 -10.95 -18.42
CA LYS A 28 3.38 -9.81 -19.25
C LYS A 28 2.82 -8.71 -18.37
N LEU A 29 3.35 -7.49 -18.48
CA LEU A 29 2.79 -6.30 -17.83
C LEU A 29 1.39 -6.02 -18.38
N VAL A 30 0.38 -6.05 -17.52
CA VAL A 30 -1.04 -5.84 -17.89
C VAL A 30 -1.61 -4.54 -17.37
N TRP A 31 -1.03 -4.01 -16.30
CA TRP A 31 -1.41 -2.71 -15.73
C TRP A 31 -0.26 -2.13 -14.92
N HIS A 32 -0.13 -0.80 -14.93
CA HIS A 32 0.86 -0.11 -14.11
C HIS A 32 0.49 1.35 -13.90
N ASP A 33 1.08 1.95 -12.86
CA ASP A 33 1.19 3.39 -12.65
C ASP A 33 2.62 3.70 -12.18
N GLU A 34 3.30 4.58 -12.92
CA GLU A 34 4.67 5.01 -12.65
C GLU A 34 4.69 6.41 -11.98
N PHE A 35 3.52 6.99 -11.74
CA PHE A 35 3.34 8.29 -11.07
C PHE A 35 4.11 9.46 -11.70
N ASP A 36 4.35 9.40 -13.01
CA ASP A 36 5.13 10.40 -13.77
C ASP A 36 4.44 11.77 -13.90
N THR A 37 3.13 11.85 -13.64
CA THR A 37 2.37 13.08 -13.76
C THR A 37 2.39 13.88 -12.47
N GLU A 38 2.89 15.12 -12.49
CA GLU A 38 2.91 16.00 -11.33
C GLU A 38 1.51 16.37 -10.82
N GLY A 39 1.36 16.48 -9.52
CA GLY A 39 0.11 16.88 -8.86
C GLY A 39 -0.71 15.74 -8.30
N ALA A 40 -2.03 15.76 -8.42
CA ALA A 40 -2.87 14.70 -7.87
C ALA A 40 -2.68 13.38 -8.64
N PRO A 41 -2.73 12.22 -7.97
CA PRO A 41 -2.84 10.92 -8.66
C PRO A 41 -4.03 10.90 -9.61
N ASP A 42 -3.93 10.12 -10.70
CA ASP A 42 -4.98 10.03 -11.71
C ASP A 42 -6.32 9.58 -11.10
N LYS A 43 -7.26 10.51 -10.99
CA LYS A 43 -8.60 10.28 -10.40
C LYS A 43 -9.51 9.40 -11.28
N THR A 44 -9.11 9.08 -12.49
CA THR A 44 -9.81 8.09 -13.32
C THR A 44 -9.43 6.66 -12.93
N VAL A 45 -8.33 6.51 -12.20
CA VAL A 45 -7.80 5.24 -11.70
C VAL A 45 -7.94 5.13 -10.18
N TRP A 46 -7.52 6.16 -9.45
CA TRP A 46 -7.42 6.14 -7.99
C TRP A 46 -8.57 6.91 -7.33
N HIS A 47 -9.28 6.23 -6.46
CA HIS A 47 -10.30 6.81 -5.59
C HIS A 47 -9.75 7.05 -4.20
N PHE A 48 -10.11 8.20 -3.61
CA PHE A 48 -9.67 8.57 -2.26
C PHE A 48 -10.69 8.14 -1.21
N GLU A 49 -10.21 7.57 -0.13
CA GLU A 49 -10.99 7.48 1.11
C GLU A 49 -10.98 8.82 1.83
N LYS A 50 -12.07 9.12 2.55
CA LYS A 50 -12.22 10.40 3.28
C LYS A 50 -12.71 10.18 4.70
N GLY A 51 -12.13 10.91 5.64
CA GLY A 51 -12.54 10.91 7.03
C GLY A 51 -11.79 9.91 7.91
N PHE A 52 -12.34 9.65 9.07
CA PHE A 52 -11.93 8.54 9.93
C PHE A 52 -12.56 7.25 9.40
N VAL A 53 -11.78 6.31 8.90
CA VAL A 53 -12.30 5.18 8.12
C VAL A 53 -12.36 3.88 8.91
N ARG A 54 -11.27 3.44 9.56
CA ARG A 54 -11.16 2.14 10.23
C ARG A 54 -10.23 2.17 11.44
N ASN A 55 -10.17 1.09 12.22
CA ASN A 55 -9.12 0.75 13.19
C ASN A 55 -8.81 1.84 14.23
N HIS A 56 -9.80 2.68 14.58
CA HIS A 56 -9.62 3.82 15.49
C HIS A 56 -8.45 4.74 15.14
N GLU A 57 -7.98 4.68 13.88
CA GLU A 57 -6.86 5.45 13.36
C GLU A 57 -6.99 6.94 13.72
N ASP A 58 -5.87 7.62 13.96
CA ASP A 58 -5.88 8.99 14.45
C ASP A 58 -5.91 10.06 13.36
N GLN A 59 -5.53 9.69 12.12
CA GLN A 59 -5.60 10.61 11.00
C GLN A 59 -7.01 10.68 10.39
N TRP A 60 -7.29 11.84 9.85
CA TRP A 60 -8.36 12.05 8.88
C TRP A 60 -7.81 11.88 7.48
N TYR A 61 -8.34 10.96 6.70
CA TYR A 61 -7.97 10.81 5.30
C TYR A 61 -8.56 11.92 4.42
N GLN A 62 -7.72 12.48 3.55
CA GLN A 62 -8.08 13.52 2.59
C GLN A 62 -7.19 13.48 1.34
N GLU A 63 -7.65 14.12 0.25
CA GLU A 63 -6.97 14.09 -1.03
C GLU A 63 -5.61 14.81 -1.00
N ASP A 64 -5.52 15.97 -0.34
CA ASP A 64 -4.34 16.85 -0.34
C ASP A 64 -3.09 16.22 0.29
N ASN A 65 -3.25 15.08 0.95
CA ASN A 65 -2.14 14.33 1.57
C ASN A 65 -1.56 13.24 0.65
N ALA A 66 -2.05 13.09 -0.60
CA ALA A 66 -1.41 12.27 -1.61
C ALA A 66 -1.21 13.07 -2.89
N TYR A 67 0.02 13.10 -3.38
CA TYR A 67 0.41 13.82 -4.59
C TYR A 67 1.57 13.13 -5.30
N CYS A 68 1.63 13.29 -6.62
CA CYS A 68 2.75 12.85 -7.43
C CYS A 68 3.75 13.99 -7.60
N HIS A 69 5.02 13.70 -7.34
CA HIS A 69 6.11 14.64 -7.49
C HIS A 69 7.42 13.93 -7.80
N GLY A 70 8.09 14.36 -8.87
CA GLY A 70 9.38 13.81 -9.28
C GLY A 70 9.35 12.31 -9.62
N GLY A 71 8.25 11.82 -10.21
CA GLY A 71 8.06 10.41 -10.55
C GLY A 71 7.74 9.54 -9.32
N LEU A 72 7.24 10.11 -8.24
CA LEU A 72 6.85 9.39 -7.02
C LEU A 72 5.43 9.77 -6.62
N LEU A 73 4.64 8.81 -6.20
CA LEU A 73 3.46 9.06 -5.38
C LEU A 73 3.89 9.22 -3.93
N VAL A 74 3.54 10.34 -3.33
CA VAL A 74 3.87 10.68 -1.94
C VAL A 74 2.60 10.72 -1.12
N PHE A 75 2.51 9.91 -0.08
CA PHE A 75 1.55 10.08 1.01
C PHE A 75 2.24 10.84 2.13
N GLU A 76 1.61 11.92 2.60
CA GLU A 76 2.17 12.75 3.66
C GLU A 76 1.27 12.76 4.88
N GLY A 77 1.78 12.23 5.99
CA GLY A 77 1.14 12.31 7.30
C GLY A 77 1.51 13.63 7.98
N ARG A 78 0.52 14.46 8.33
CA ARG A 78 0.70 15.83 8.86
C ARG A 78 0.02 16.03 10.20
N ALA A 79 0.57 16.90 11.02
CA ALA A 79 -0.15 17.50 12.13
C ALA A 79 -1.00 18.65 11.61
N GLU A 80 -2.31 18.49 11.61
CA GLU A 80 -3.29 19.51 11.19
C GLU A 80 -4.45 19.56 12.16
N LYS A 81 -4.48 20.61 13.00
CA LYS A 81 -5.58 20.78 13.96
C LYS A 81 -6.73 21.57 13.35
N ARG A 82 -7.90 20.91 13.26
CA ARG A 82 -9.14 21.55 12.81
C ARG A 82 -10.37 20.87 13.40
N PRO A 83 -11.56 21.55 13.41
CA PRO A 83 -12.80 20.93 13.89
C PRO A 83 -13.13 19.65 13.11
N ASN A 84 -13.61 18.63 13.82
CA ASN A 84 -14.15 17.43 13.19
C ASN A 84 -15.58 17.69 12.71
N PRO A 85 -15.85 17.64 11.38
CA PRO A 85 -17.19 17.88 10.85
C PRO A 85 -18.22 16.81 11.24
N MET A 86 -17.72 15.63 11.69
CA MET A 86 -18.58 14.54 12.17
C MET A 86 -18.87 14.62 13.68
N TRP A 87 -18.26 15.57 14.39
CA TRP A 87 -18.39 15.66 15.85
C TRP A 87 -19.84 15.78 16.31
N ARG A 88 -20.18 14.99 17.32
CA ARG A 88 -21.47 15.04 18.02
C ARG A 88 -21.22 14.96 19.51
N LYS A 89 -21.77 15.92 20.22
CA LYS A 89 -21.71 15.94 21.69
C LYS A 89 -22.25 14.61 22.26
N ASP A 90 -21.54 14.05 23.23
CA ASP A 90 -21.90 12.82 23.93
C ASP A 90 -21.97 11.55 23.04
N SER A 91 -21.41 11.59 21.82
CA SER A 91 -21.33 10.41 20.96
C SER A 91 -20.36 9.36 21.53
N ARG A 92 -20.78 8.08 21.47
CA ARG A 92 -19.93 6.93 21.78
C ARG A 92 -19.27 6.33 20.54
N GLU A 93 -19.65 6.79 19.36
CA GLU A 93 -19.05 6.36 18.09
C GLU A 93 -17.71 7.09 17.92
N TRP A 94 -16.63 6.35 17.76
CA TRP A 94 -15.27 6.86 17.84
C TRP A 94 -14.94 7.95 16.78
N ARG A 95 -15.58 7.91 15.60
CA ARG A 95 -15.39 8.92 14.54
C ARG A 95 -16.01 10.27 14.92
N SER A 96 -17.10 10.24 15.67
CA SER A 96 -17.87 11.43 16.02
C SER A 96 -17.74 11.87 17.48
N SER A 97 -17.06 11.09 18.33
CA SER A 97 -16.73 11.47 19.71
C SER A 97 -15.55 12.46 19.79
N ARG A 98 -14.68 12.47 18.79
CA ARG A 98 -13.53 13.38 18.69
C ARG A 98 -14.00 14.74 18.21
N ASP A 99 -13.78 15.83 18.98
CA ASP A 99 -14.17 17.20 18.63
C ASP A 99 -13.29 17.81 17.53
N SER A 100 -12.08 17.29 17.38
CA SER A 100 -11.08 17.81 16.47
C SER A 100 -10.36 16.68 15.71
N ILE A 101 -9.96 17.01 14.49
CA ILE A 101 -8.94 16.30 13.72
C ILE A 101 -7.60 16.83 14.22
N ARG A 102 -6.65 15.96 14.50
CA ARG A 102 -5.29 16.33 14.93
C ARG A 102 -4.24 15.99 13.88
N TYR A 103 -4.52 14.97 13.10
CA TYR A 103 -3.61 14.47 12.05
C TYR A 103 -4.38 14.25 10.77
N THR A 104 -3.71 14.41 9.65
CA THR A 104 -4.24 14.12 8.32
C THR A 104 -3.28 13.23 7.56
N SER A 105 -3.82 12.43 6.66
CA SER A 105 -3.08 11.55 5.77
C SER A 105 -3.91 11.22 4.53
N SER A 106 -3.50 10.23 3.74
CA SER A 106 -4.27 9.80 2.58
C SER A 106 -4.32 8.30 2.44
N SER A 107 -5.38 7.85 1.77
CA SER A 107 -5.63 6.48 1.34
C SER A 107 -6.25 6.52 -0.03
N ILE A 108 -5.69 5.76 -0.97
CA ILE A 108 -6.21 5.63 -2.34
C ILE A 108 -6.44 4.17 -2.70
N ASN A 109 -7.35 3.93 -3.62
CA ASN A 109 -7.68 2.59 -4.07
C ASN A 109 -8.17 2.56 -5.51
N THR A 110 -8.14 1.38 -6.13
CA THR A 110 -8.58 1.14 -7.50
C THR A 110 -9.95 0.47 -7.59
N ARG A 111 -10.79 0.57 -6.53
CA ARG A 111 -12.11 -0.07 -6.52
C ARG A 111 -13.01 0.46 -7.63
N GLY A 112 -13.46 -0.46 -8.52
CA GLY A 112 -14.34 -0.12 -9.64
C GLY A 112 -13.62 0.40 -10.88
N THR A 113 -12.32 0.65 -10.83
CA THR A 113 -11.48 1.08 -11.97
C THR A 113 -10.52 -0.01 -12.42
N PHE A 114 -9.80 -0.63 -11.48
CA PHE A 114 -8.91 -1.75 -11.78
C PHE A 114 -8.99 -2.81 -10.68
N GLN A 115 -9.06 -4.06 -11.09
CA GLN A 115 -8.95 -5.24 -10.24
C GLN A 115 -8.40 -6.40 -11.07
N PHE A 116 -7.72 -7.33 -10.44
CA PHE A 116 -7.14 -8.48 -11.13
C PHE A 116 -7.35 -9.76 -10.33
N LEU A 117 -7.39 -10.87 -11.05
CA LEU A 117 -7.40 -12.22 -10.51
C LEU A 117 -6.14 -12.92 -10.98
N TYR A 118 -5.36 -13.42 -10.04
CA TYR A 118 -4.05 -14.03 -10.26
C TYR A 118 -3.07 -13.11 -11.00
N GLY A 119 -1.80 -13.32 -10.74
CA GLY A 119 -0.74 -12.53 -11.34
C GLY A 119 0.37 -12.23 -10.34
N ARG A 120 1.27 -11.38 -10.77
CA ARG A 120 2.30 -10.77 -9.95
C ARG A 120 1.98 -9.29 -9.76
N MET A 121 1.98 -8.81 -8.54
CA MET A 121 1.97 -7.38 -8.24
C MET A 121 3.31 -6.99 -7.65
N GLU A 122 3.89 -5.92 -8.16
CA GLU A 122 5.11 -5.31 -7.62
C GLU A 122 4.84 -3.85 -7.29
N VAL A 123 5.27 -3.43 -6.11
CA VAL A 123 5.27 -2.05 -5.67
C VAL A 123 6.67 -1.71 -5.20
N ARG A 124 7.29 -0.70 -5.79
CA ARG A 124 8.56 -0.17 -5.29
C ARG A 124 8.29 1.05 -4.42
N ALA A 125 8.66 0.94 -3.14
CA ALA A 125 8.29 1.95 -2.16
C ALA A 125 9.36 2.15 -1.09
N ARG A 126 9.34 3.36 -0.48
CA ARG A 126 10.07 3.71 0.75
C ARG A 126 9.06 4.10 1.81
N ILE A 127 9.07 3.39 2.93
CA ILE A 127 8.09 3.56 4.01
C ILE A 127 8.65 4.37 5.18
N PRO A 128 7.81 5.16 5.89
CA PRO A 128 8.20 5.76 7.16
C PRO A 128 8.22 4.68 8.26
N VAL A 129 9.21 4.76 9.14
CA VAL A 129 9.41 3.80 10.24
C VAL A 129 9.40 4.47 11.62
N THR A 130 8.81 5.66 11.71
CA THR A 130 8.67 6.44 12.95
C THR A 130 7.54 5.93 13.82
N GLY A 131 7.47 6.38 15.08
CA GLY A 131 6.36 6.09 15.98
C GLY A 131 5.04 6.59 15.40
N GLY A 132 4.01 5.76 15.47
CA GLY A 132 2.68 6.06 14.95
C GLY A 132 2.47 5.84 13.46
N ALA A 133 3.53 5.61 12.66
CA ALA A 133 3.39 5.32 11.25
C ALA A 133 2.84 3.90 11.01
N TRP A 134 1.86 3.79 10.10
CA TRP A 134 1.26 2.53 9.67
C TRP A 134 0.97 2.56 8.17
N PRO A 135 2.02 2.54 7.31
CA PRO A 135 1.86 2.39 5.86
C PRO A 135 1.41 0.99 5.49
N ALA A 136 0.62 0.89 4.40
CA ALA A 136 0.16 -0.39 3.88
C ALA A 136 0.13 -0.44 2.34
N ILE A 137 0.40 -1.65 1.80
CA ILE A 137 0.18 -2.09 0.43
C ILE A 137 -0.67 -3.34 0.52
N TRP A 138 -1.91 -3.28 0.08
CA TRP A 138 -2.85 -4.35 0.31
C TRP A 138 -3.93 -4.47 -0.76
N LEU A 139 -4.69 -5.54 -0.71
CA LEU A 139 -5.74 -5.87 -1.67
C LEU A 139 -7.01 -6.27 -0.94
N LEU A 140 -8.15 -5.91 -1.52
CA LEU A 140 -9.47 -6.34 -1.05
C LEU A 140 -10.33 -6.86 -2.20
N GLY A 141 -11.12 -7.87 -1.89
CA GLY A 141 -12.17 -8.34 -2.79
C GLY A 141 -13.43 -7.49 -2.73
N THR A 142 -14.35 -7.79 -3.64
CA THR A 142 -15.65 -7.15 -3.75
C THR A 142 -16.78 -8.18 -3.69
N GLY A 143 -18.03 -7.72 -3.56
CA GLY A 143 -19.23 -8.57 -3.70
C GLY A 143 -19.78 -9.15 -2.42
N VAL A 144 -18.95 -9.29 -1.36
CA VAL A 144 -19.37 -9.65 -0.01
C VAL A 144 -18.68 -8.74 1.01
N GLU A 145 -19.21 -8.70 2.23
CA GLU A 145 -18.61 -7.89 3.29
C GLU A 145 -17.27 -8.46 3.78
N TRP A 146 -16.44 -7.59 4.31
CA TRP A 146 -15.21 -7.98 4.99
C TRP A 146 -15.54 -8.83 6.25
N PRO A 147 -14.73 -9.87 6.57
CA PRO A 147 -13.53 -10.33 5.89
C PRO A 147 -13.78 -11.39 4.79
N SER A 148 -15.03 -11.73 4.51
CA SER A 148 -15.39 -12.77 3.53
C SER A 148 -15.06 -12.39 2.08
N CYS A 149 -14.83 -11.10 1.79
CA CYS A 149 -14.33 -10.65 0.49
C CYS A 149 -12.85 -11.02 0.25
N GLY A 150 -12.11 -11.37 1.31
CA GLY A 150 -10.67 -11.61 1.28
C GLY A 150 -9.85 -10.32 1.34
N GLU A 151 -8.74 -10.38 2.09
CA GLU A 151 -7.75 -9.32 2.23
C GLU A 151 -6.36 -9.91 2.08
N ILE A 152 -5.47 -9.27 1.34
CA ILE A 152 -4.07 -9.65 1.22
C ILE A 152 -3.23 -8.42 1.53
N ASP A 153 -2.46 -8.47 2.61
CA ASP A 153 -1.55 -7.42 3.02
C ASP A 153 -0.15 -7.78 2.52
N ILE A 154 0.23 -7.20 1.37
CA ILE A 154 1.56 -7.41 0.79
C ILE A 154 2.61 -6.77 1.69
N MET A 155 2.27 -5.66 2.32
CA MET A 155 3.09 -4.97 3.29
C MET A 155 2.22 -4.20 4.27
N GLU A 156 2.48 -4.40 5.56
CA GLU A 156 2.16 -3.47 6.62
C GLU A 156 3.40 -3.24 7.49
N TYR A 157 3.53 -2.03 8.01
CA TYR A 157 4.53 -1.72 9.03
C TYR A 157 3.83 -1.11 10.24
N TYR A 158 4.01 -1.73 11.39
CA TYR A 158 3.62 -1.15 12.68
C TYR A 158 4.37 -1.81 13.86
N ARG A 159 4.08 -1.38 15.08
CA ARG A 159 4.74 -1.87 16.29
C ARG A 159 3.86 -2.88 17.02
N ILE A 160 4.39 -4.07 17.29
CA ILE A 160 3.76 -5.08 18.14
C ILE A 160 4.51 -5.08 19.47
N ASP A 161 3.81 -4.80 20.56
CA ASP A 161 4.40 -4.65 21.91
C ASP A 161 5.59 -3.66 21.91
N GLY A 162 5.48 -2.58 21.15
CA GLY A 162 6.52 -1.56 21.01
C GLY A 162 7.66 -1.90 20.05
N VAL A 163 7.73 -3.13 19.54
CA VAL A 163 8.77 -3.59 18.59
C VAL A 163 8.26 -3.39 17.15
N PRO A 164 9.02 -2.68 16.28
CA PRO A 164 8.65 -2.51 14.88
C PRO A 164 8.71 -3.83 14.10
N HIS A 165 7.71 -4.06 13.25
CA HIS A 165 7.62 -5.24 12.40
C HIS A 165 7.21 -4.86 10.99
N ILE A 166 7.65 -5.67 10.02
CA ILE A 166 7.04 -5.80 8.70
C ILE A 166 6.10 -7.00 8.75
N LEU A 167 4.89 -6.81 8.26
CA LEU A 167 3.88 -7.85 8.23
C LEU A 167 3.50 -8.18 6.79
N ALA A 168 3.26 -9.46 6.56
CA ALA A 168 2.73 -10.00 5.31
C ALA A 168 1.60 -10.96 5.68
N ASN A 169 0.35 -10.58 5.38
CA ASN A 169 -0.82 -11.26 5.92
C ASN A 169 -1.83 -11.60 4.82
N ALA A 170 -2.77 -12.48 5.16
CA ALA A 170 -4.04 -12.59 4.48
C ALA A 170 -5.15 -12.89 5.48
N ALA A 171 -6.36 -12.40 5.17
CA ALA A 171 -7.53 -12.61 5.98
C ALA A 171 -8.73 -13.05 5.15
N TRP A 172 -9.56 -13.91 5.74
CA TRP A 172 -10.83 -14.36 5.16
C TRP A 172 -11.87 -14.62 6.23
N GLY A 173 -13.13 -14.79 5.81
CA GLY A 173 -14.24 -14.92 6.73
C GLY A 173 -14.38 -16.31 7.34
N ASN A 174 -14.99 -16.37 8.53
CA ASN A 174 -15.53 -17.58 9.15
C ASN A 174 -17.06 -17.53 9.22
N ASP A 175 -17.68 -18.28 10.12
CA ASP A 175 -19.13 -18.32 10.30
C ASP A 175 -19.69 -17.12 11.08
N LYS A 176 -18.85 -16.26 11.62
CA LYS A 176 -19.24 -15.07 12.36
C LYS A 176 -18.99 -13.83 11.54
N ARG A 177 -19.96 -12.93 11.54
CA ARG A 177 -19.85 -11.64 10.85
C ARG A 177 -18.73 -10.79 11.46
N TYR A 178 -17.88 -10.20 10.59
CA TYR A 178 -16.74 -9.37 10.97
C TYR A 178 -15.67 -10.06 11.83
N ASP A 179 -15.66 -11.39 11.86
CA ASP A 179 -14.63 -12.18 12.53
C ASP A 179 -13.75 -12.86 11.46
N ALA A 180 -12.46 -12.53 11.48
CA ALA A 180 -11.53 -12.95 10.44
C ALA A 180 -10.68 -14.15 10.89
N VAL A 181 -10.43 -15.05 9.95
CA VAL A 181 -9.31 -15.99 10.03
C VAL A 181 -8.11 -15.29 9.43
N TRP A 182 -7.02 -15.24 10.18
CA TRP A 182 -5.77 -14.62 9.76
C TRP A 182 -4.67 -15.65 9.53
N ASN A 183 -3.97 -15.50 8.42
CA ASN A 183 -2.62 -16.02 8.24
C ASN A 183 -1.67 -14.82 8.28
N SER A 184 -0.85 -14.72 9.32
CA SER A 184 0.01 -13.57 9.57
C SER A 184 1.45 -13.99 9.76
N VAL A 185 2.36 -13.38 9.01
CA VAL A 185 3.79 -13.44 9.27
C VAL A 185 4.29 -12.06 9.70
N ARG A 186 4.96 -12.04 10.84
CA ARG A 186 5.46 -10.84 11.52
C ARG A 186 6.98 -10.91 11.59
N THR A 187 7.66 -10.17 10.72
CA THR A 187 9.11 -10.14 10.70
C THR A 187 9.61 -8.92 11.49
N PRO A 188 10.35 -9.11 12.60
CA PRO A 188 10.93 -7.99 13.33
C PRO A 188 11.75 -7.10 12.40
N PHE A 189 11.59 -5.79 12.51
CA PHE A 189 12.27 -4.84 11.62
C PHE A 189 13.80 -4.90 11.73
N SER A 190 14.31 -5.33 12.87
CA SER A 190 15.75 -5.59 13.07
C SER A 190 16.33 -6.61 12.07
N HIS A 191 15.51 -7.58 11.61
CA HIS A 191 15.94 -8.54 10.58
C HIS A 191 16.45 -7.86 9.30
N PHE A 192 15.86 -6.74 8.94
CA PHE A 192 16.26 -5.96 7.75
C PHE A 192 17.41 -5.00 8.10
N LEU A 193 17.36 -4.36 9.26
CA LEU A 193 18.41 -3.43 9.71
C LEU A 193 19.75 -4.12 9.98
N ASP A 194 19.75 -5.36 10.43
CA ASP A 194 20.95 -6.16 10.65
C ASP A 194 21.67 -6.46 9.32
N LYS A 195 20.92 -6.56 8.22
CA LYS A 195 21.46 -6.74 6.86
C LYS A 195 21.88 -5.41 6.24
N ASP A 196 21.14 -4.35 6.48
CA ASP A 196 21.37 -3.02 5.94
C ASP A 196 20.89 -1.93 6.91
N PRO A 197 21.79 -1.30 7.67
CA PRO A 197 21.43 -0.23 8.62
C PRO A 197 20.77 0.99 7.98
N LEU A 198 20.90 1.18 6.65
CA LEU A 198 20.27 2.25 5.88
C LEU A 198 18.97 1.82 5.19
N TRP A 199 18.44 0.65 5.53
CA TRP A 199 17.25 0.07 4.89
C TRP A 199 16.09 1.08 4.82
N ALA A 200 15.73 1.72 5.92
CA ALA A 200 14.59 2.65 5.99
C ALA A 200 14.73 3.89 5.09
N SER A 201 15.94 4.20 4.61
CA SER A 201 16.19 5.33 3.69
C SER A 201 16.13 4.95 2.22
N LYS A 202 15.93 3.68 1.90
CA LYS A 202 15.95 3.13 0.55
C LYS A 202 14.57 2.75 0.06
N PHE A 203 14.42 2.64 -1.26
CA PHE A 203 13.27 2.02 -1.90
C PHE A 203 13.46 0.51 -1.96
N HIS A 204 12.40 -0.21 -1.64
CA HIS A 204 12.33 -1.67 -1.63
C HIS A 204 11.23 -2.17 -2.56
N VAL A 205 11.37 -3.38 -3.07
CA VAL A 205 10.38 -4.00 -3.96
C VAL A 205 9.53 -4.99 -3.16
N TRP A 206 8.29 -4.63 -2.96
CA TRP A 206 7.25 -5.45 -2.37
C TRP A 206 6.53 -6.20 -3.47
N ARG A 207 6.54 -7.53 -3.41
CA ARG A 207 5.99 -8.37 -4.47
C ARG A 207 5.03 -9.41 -3.90
N MET A 208 3.93 -9.62 -4.62
CA MET A 208 3.06 -10.76 -4.45
C MET A 208 3.01 -11.56 -5.75
N ASP A 209 3.24 -12.87 -5.66
CA ASP A 209 2.94 -13.85 -6.70
C ASP A 209 1.69 -14.63 -6.29
N TRP A 210 0.66 -14.57 -7.09
CA TRP A 210 -0.65 -15.13 -6.78
C TRP A 210 -1.15 -15.96 -7.96
N ASP A 211 -1.37 -17.25 -7.71
CA ASP A 211 -1.86 -18.22 -8.68
C ASP A 211 -2.95 -19.12 -8.06
N ARG A 212 -3.38 -20.16 -8.76
CA ARG A 212 -4.41 -21.11 -8.28
C ARG A 212 -3.95 -22.00 -7.14
N GLU A 213 -2.64 -22.06 -6.89
CA GLU A 213 -2.06 -22.95 -5.89
C GLU A 213 -1.59 -22.20 -4.65
N TYR A 214 -1.02 -20.98 -4.85
CA TYR A 214 -0.39 -20.21 -3.78
C TYR A 214 -0.58 -18.70 -3.92
N ILE A 215 -0.54 -18.03 -2.77
CA ILE A 215 -0.23 -16.62 -2.61
C ILE A 215 1.14 -16.57 -1.93
N ARG A 216 2.13 -15.93 -2.57
CA ARG A 216 3.48 -15.74 -2.03
C ARG A 216 3.82 -14.28 -1.96
N ILE A 217 4.28 -13.81 -0.81
CA ILE A 217 4.61 -12.40 -0.55
C ILE A 217 6.10 -12.30 -0.29
N PHE A 218 6.73 -11.35 -0.97
CA PHE A 218 8.18 -11.15 -0.95
C PHE A 218 8.54 -9.69 -0.67
N LEU A 219 9.70 -9.49 -0.07
CA LEU A 219 10.39 -8.21 0.03
C LEU A 219 11.81 -8.36 -0.51
N ASP A 220 12.17 -7.58 -1.54
CA ASP A 220 13.47 -7.64 -2.26
C ASP A 220 13.88 -9.07 -2.66
N GLY A 221 12.89 -9.89 -3.00
CA GLY A 221 13.10 -11.30 -3.38
C GLY A 221 13.13 -12.29 -2.21
N GLU A 222 13.19 -11.82 -0.96
CA GLU A 222 13.04 -12.68 0.23
C GLU A 222 11.58 -13.05 0.44
N LEU A 223 11.28 -14.35 0.54
CA LEU A 223 9.93 -14.84 0.83
C LEU A 223 9.56 -14.52 2.27
N LEU A 224 8.52 -13.71 2.47
CA LEU A 224 7.98 -13.38 3.79
C LEU A 224 6.85 -14.32 4.21
N ASN A 225 5.90 -14.57 3.30
CA ASN A 225 4.74 -15.42 3.58
C ASN A 225 4.36 -16.26 2.37
N GLU A 226 3.91 -17.49 2.60
CA GLU A 226 3.35 -18.38 1.60
C GLU A 226 2.04 -18.98 2.13
N LEU A 227 0.96 -18.81 1.38
CA LEU A 227 -0.34 -19.39 1.65
C LEU A 227 -0.72 -20.37 0.54
N ARG A 228 -1.13 -21.57 0.92
CA ARG A 228 -1.66 -22.54 -0.01
C ARG A 228 -3.16 -22.30 -0.22
N MET A 229 -3.57 -22.05 -1.46
CA MET A 229 -4.95 -21.73 -1.81
C MET A 229 -5.97 -22.82 -1.38
N ALA A 230 -5.56 -24.08 -1.42
CA ALA A 230 -6.41 -25.21 -1.01
C ALA A 230 -6.77 -25.21 0.49
N ASP A 231 -6.01 -24.48 1.31
CA ASP A 231 -6.23 -24.40 2.76
C ASP A 231 -7.12 -23.21 3.16
N ILE A 232 -7.49 -22.37 2.18
CA ILE A 232 -8.26 -21.14 2.39
C ILE A 232 -9.73 -21.37 2.04
N ARG A 233 -10.60 -21.16 3.03
CA ARG A 233 -12.02 -21.30 2.85
C ARG A 233 -12.79 -20.39 3.79
N ASN A 234 -13.66 -19.57 3.24
CA ASN A 234 -14.63 -18.81 4.02
C ASN A 234 -15.60 -19.74 4.79
N GLY A 235 -16.18 -19.22 5.85
CA GLY A 235 -17.38 -19.78 6.45
C GLY A 235 -18.65 -19.49 5.65
N SER A 236 -19.81 -19.64 6.32
CA SER A 236 -21.14 -19.53 5.73
C SER A 236 -21.43 -18.18 5.09
N ILE A 237 -20.93 -17.06 5.66
CA ILE A 237 -21.12 -15.69 5.14
C ILE A 237 -20.48 -15.54 3.75
N GLY A 238 -19.32 -16.13 3.53
CA GLY A 238 -18.64 -16.20 2.24
C GLY A 238 -19.05 -17.39 1.38
N ASN A 239 -20.18 -18.03 1.71
CA ASN A 239 -20.72 -19.20 1.00
C ASN A 239 -19.70 -20.34 0.84
N TYR A 240 -18.86 -20.54 1.84
CA TYR A 240 -17.82 -21.58 1.89
C TYR A 240 -16.84 -21.57 0.71
N GLY A 241 -16.75 -20.47 -0.03
CA GLY A 241 -15.82 -20.29 -1.15
C GLY A 241 -14.47 -19.77 -0.70
N ASN A 242 -13.44 -19.92 -1.57
CA ASN A 242 -12.18 -19.22 -1.38
C ASN A 242 -12.33 -17.79 -1.91
N PRO A 243 -12.13 -16.74 -1.10
CA PRO A 243 -12.27 -15.36 -1.56
C PRO A 243 -11.17 -14.96 -2.56
N PHE A 244 -10.04 -15.65 -2.55
CA PHE A 244 -8.92 -15.38 -3.45
C PHE A 244 -9.04 -16.10 -4.82
N ASP A 245 -10.17 -16.77 -5.09
CA ASP A 245 -10.57 -17.17 -6.45
C ASP A 245 -11.38 -16.07 -7.17
N LYS A 246 -11.33 -14.84 -6.65
CA LYS A 246 -12.06 -13.68 -7.19
C LYS A 246 -11.14 -12.48 -7.32
N PRO A 247 -11.42 -11.57 -8.28
CA PRO A 247 -10.59 -10.38 -8.44
C PRO A 247 -10.51 -9.52 -7.18
N GLN A 248 -9.33 -8.95 -6.96
CA GLN A 248 -9.04 -8.04 -5.87
C GLN A 248 -8.63 -6.68 -6.44
N TYR A 249 -8.99 -5.59 -5.76
CA TYR A 249 -8.54 -4.23 -6.07
C TYR A 249 -7.41 -3.79 -5.12
N ILE A 250 -6.64 -2.82 -5.54
CA ILE A 250 -5.42 -2.35 -4.86
C ILE A 250 -5.78 -1.21 -3.91
N LEU A 251 -5.15 -1.21 -2.73
CA LEU A 251 -5.17 -0.11 -1.78
C LEU A 251 -3.74 0.26 -1.35
N LEU A 252 -3.50 1.56 -1.27
CA LEU A 252 -2.27 2.14 -0.72
C LEU A 252 -2.66 3.22 0.28
N ASN A 253 -2.12 3.17 1.49
CA ASN A 253 -2.40 4.19 2.47
C ASN A 253 -1.26 4.40 3.48
N LEU A 254 -1.26 5.56 4.09
CA LEU A 254 -0.49 5.85 5.28
C LEU A 254 -1.46 6.10 6.43
N ALA A 255 -1.75 5.06 7.22
CA ALA A 255 -2.45 5.23 8.48
C ALA A 255 -1.50 5.77 9.56
N MET A 256 -2.06 6.37 10.59
CA MET A 256 -1.32 6.92 11.74
C MET A 256 -2.05 6.61 13.03
N GLY A 257 -1.32 6.13 14.03
CA GLY A 257 -1.91 5.80 15.33
C GLY A 257 -2.89 4.62 15.27
N GLY A 258 -4.00 4.74 15.98
CA GLY A 258 -5.06 3.74 16.01
C GLY A 258 -4.67 2.43 16.69
N ASP A 259 -5.37 1.35 16.34
CA ASP A 259 -5.24 0.06 17.02
C ASP A 259 -3.84 -0.56 16.87
N ASN A 260 -3.14 -0.29 15.77
CA ASN A 260 -1.84 -0.91 15.47
C ASN A 260 -0.66 0.09 15.37
N GLY A 261 -0.89 1.34 14.89
CA GLY A 261 0.20 2.31 14.68
C GLY A 261 0.86 2.78 15.99
N GLY A 262 0.10 2.77 17.10
CA GLY A 262 0.58 3.21 18.40
C GLY A 262 0.68 4.74 18.51
N GLU A 263 1.45 5.22 19.46
CA GLU A 263 1.61 6.67 19.72
C GLU A 263 2.35 7.34 18.55
N ILE A 264 1.79 8.47 18.08
CA ILE A 264 2.37 9.26 17.00
C ILE A 264 3.48 10.13 17.59
N ASP A 265 4.66 10.06 16.98
CA ASP A 265 5.77 10.95 17.29
C ASP A 265 5.58 12.29 16.55
N ASP A 266 4.99 13.26 17.23
CA ASP A 266 4.73 14.61 16.69
C ASP A 266 6.01 15.31 16.19
N ALA A 267 7.19 14.99 16.75
CA ALA A 267 8.44 15.58 16.34
C ALA A 267 8.95 15.06 14.99
N SER A 268 8.48 13.92 14.55
CA SER A 268 8.81 13.31 13.25
C SER A 268 7.95 13.84 12.09
N LEU A 269 6.88 14.58 12.38
CA LEU A 269 5.96 15.07 11.33
C LEU A 269 6.52 16.26 10.55
N PRO A 270 6.27 16.37 9.25
CA PRO A 270 5.48 15.43 8.44
C PRO A 270 6.26 14.16 8.09
N ILE A 271 5.58 13.00 8.13
CA ILE A 271 6.14 11.72 7.67
C ILE A 271 5.71 11.44 6.23
N ARG A 272 6.54 10.72 5.47
CA ARG A 272 6.26 10.41 4.07
C ARG A 272 6.37 8.92 3.80
N TYR A 273 5.37 8.42 3.08
CA TYR A 273 5.38 7.13 2.42
C TYR A 273 5.43 7.41 0.91
N GLU A 274 6.45 6.91 0.25
CA GLU A 274 6.75 7.21 -1.14
C GLU A 274 6.71 5.93 -1.99
N VAL A 275 5.96 5.99 -3.10
CA VAL A 275 5.79 4.87 -4.04
C VAL A 275 6.32 5.31 -5.40
N ASP A 276 7.29 4.55 -5.94
CA ASP A 276 7.90 4.78 -7.24
C ASP A 276 7.02 4.22 -8.36
N TYR A 277 6.53 2.99 -8.17
CA TYR A 277 5.59 2.39 -9.11
C TYR A 277 4.70 1.34 -8.46
N VAL A 278 3.58 1.08 -9.14
CA VAL A 278 2.74 -0.11 -8.96
C VAL A 278 2.62 -0.81 -10.31
N ARG A 279 2.96 -2.10 -10.37
CA ARG A 279 2.94 -2.90 -11.60
C ARG A 279 2.25 -4.22 -11.38
N VAL A 280 1.36 -4.59 -12.30
CA VAL A 280 0.69 -5.89 -12.29
C VAL A 280 1.02 -6.65 -13.56
N TYR A 281 1.45 -7.89 -13.39
CA TYR A 281 1.82 -8.79 -14.47
C TYR A 281 0.94 -10.04 -14.44
N GLN A 282 0.68 -10.62 -15.60
CA GLN A 282 0.01 -11.91 -15.73
C GLN A 282 0.78 -12.83 -16.67
N LYS A 283 0.59 -14.15 -16.50
CA LYS A 283 1.10 -15.17 -17.41
C LYS A 283 -0.05 -15.79 -18.18
N GLU A 284 0.22 -16.29 -19.38
CA GLU A 284 -0.74 -17.13 -20.08
C GLU A 284 -0.98 -18.43 -19.30
N GLY A 285 -2.24 -18.77 -19.06
CA GLY A 285 -2.66 -20.01 -18.36
C GLY A 285 -2.75 -19.93 -16.84
N LEU A 286 -2.61 -18.74 -16.21
CA LEU A 286 -2.94 -18.53 -14.79
C LEU A 286 -4.43 -18.62 -14.51
#